data_3fef582fb21f49b7102ba03b30c596d7
#
_entry.id   3fef582fb21f49b7102ba03b30c596d7
#
_cell.length_a   1.000
_cell.length_b   1.000
_cell.length_c   1.000
_cell.angle_alpha   90.00
_cell.angle_beta   90.00
_cell.angle_gamma   90.00
#
_symmetry.space_group_name_H-M   'P 1'
#
loop_
_entity.id
_entity.type
_entity.pdbx_description
1 polymer ?
#
loop_
_entity_poly.entity_id
_entity_poly.type
_entity_poly.pdbx_seq_one_letter_code
_entity_poly.pdbx_strand_id
1 'polypeptide(L)'
;MNKIYNNLSIDNLTKTEWFNQFNEYQQEQIRLGLEDNLDISWYAKKEFSEWKMLQIREGLKLGLDVSFYAKKEYNINQMREIKYGLIEGLEVSKYANSKLTYRKMAKIRKELQNEKQRNKCR
;
A
#
# COMPACT_ATOMS: atom_id res chain seq x y z
N MET A 1 -14.39 11.13 -4.75
CA MET A 1 -15.15 10.88 -3.50
C MET A 1 -14.34 11.23 -2.26
N ASN A 2 -13.15 10.71 -2.16
CA ASN A 2 -12.35 10.89 -0.95
C ASN A 2 -11.85 12.30 -0.72
N LYS A 3 -11.75 13.10 -1.78
CA LYS A 3 -11.39 14.50 -1.67
C LYS A 3 -12.40 15.30 -0.84
N ILE A 4 -13.67 14.90 -0.85
CA ILE A 4 -14.71 15.54 -0.05
C ILE A 4 -14.39 15.35 1.44
N TYR A 5 -14.00 14.14 1.82
CA TYR A 5 -13.71 13.82 3.21
C TYR A 5 -12.36 14.37 3.66
N ASN A 6 -11.40 14.50 2.75
CA ASN A 6 -10.08 15.06 3.09
C ASN A 6 -10.17 16.53 3.50
N ASN A 7 -11.26 17.23 3.13
CA ASN A 7 -11.49 18.62 3.52
C ASN A 7 -12.12 18.77 4.89
N LEU A 8 -12.56 17.66 5.50
CA LEU A 8 -13.13 17.68 6.84
C LEU A 8 -12.02 17.55 7.88
N SER A 9 -12.25 18.13 9.05
CA SER A 9 -11.39 17.82 10.19
C SER A 9 -11.53 16.34 10.52
N ILE A 10 -10.53 15.78 11.18
CA ILE A 10 -10.56 14.37 11.58
C ILE A 10 -11.77 14.13 12.50
N ASP A 11 -12.05 15.05 13.42
CA ASP A 11 -13.19 14.93 14.32
C ASP A 11 -14.51 14.86 13.58
N ASN A 12 -14.68 15.69 12.55
CA ASN A 12 -15.91 15.68 11.76
C ASN A 12 -16.02 14.43 10.90
N LEU A 13 -14.89 13.97 10.36
CA LEU A 13 -14.85 12.76 9.54
C LEU A 13 -15.31 11.53 10.32
N THR A 14 -14.89 11.41 11.59
CA THR A 14 -15.25 10.26 12.44
C THR A 14 -16.73 10.19 12.75
N LYS A 15 -17.48 11.26 12.49
CA LYS A 15 -18.93 11.32 12.72
C LYS A 15 -19.74 10.94 11.47
N THR A 16 -19.07 10.69 10.32
CA THR A 16 -19.78 10.39 9.08
C THR A 16 -20.18 8.92 9.03
N GLU A 17 -21.27 8.64 8.29
CA GLU A 17 -21.67 7.27 8.02
C GLU A 17 -20.61 6.53 7.21
N TRP A 18 -19.96 7.26 6.29
CA TRP A 18 -18.88 6.70 5.49
C TRP A 18 -17.78 6.11 6.38
N PHE A 19 -17.34 6.87 7.37
CA PHE A 19 -16.27 6.43 8.27
C PHE A 19 -16.76 5.26 9.16
N ASN A 20 -17.99 5.34 9.60
CA ASN A 20 -18.55 4.35 10.53
C ASN A 20 -18.86 3.00 9.88
N GLN A 21 -18.81 2.90 8.54
CA GLN A 21 -18.94 1.61 7.87
C GLN A 21 -17.68 0.74 8.02
N PHE A 22 -16.56 1.33 8.39
CA PHE A 22 -15.31 0.61 8.62
C PHE A 22 -15.26 0.10 10.06
N ASN A 23 -14.57 -1.04 10.28
CA ASN A 23 -14.35 -1.50 11.65
C ASN A 23 -13.30 -0.60 12.33
N GLU A 24 -13.13 -0.76 13.65
CA GLU A 24 -12.25 0.12 14.42
C GLU A 24 -10.79 0.08 13.96
N TYR A 25 -10.31 -1.09 13.49
CA TYR A 25 -8.93 -1.23 13.03
C TYR A 25 -8.72 -0.55 11.68
N GLN A 26 -9.70 -0.67 10.79
CA GLN A 26 -9.69 0.05 9.52
C GLN A 26 -9.77 1.56 9.75
N GLN A 27 -10.65 1.98 10.67
CA GLN A 27 -10.80 3.40 11.04
C GLN A 27 -9.47 3.97 11.52
N GLU A 28 -8.71 3.20 12.31
CA GLU A 28 -7.42 3.64 12.80
C GLU A 28 -6.46 3.92 11.65
N GLN A 29 -6.40 3.03 10.67
CA GLN A 29 -5.54 3.23 9.49
C GLN A 29 -5.94 4.48 8.70
N ILE A 30 -7.24 4.73 8.58
CA ILE A 30 -7.74 5.92 7.89
C ILE A 30 -7.35 7.19 8.67
N ARG A 31 -7.55 7.17 9.99
CA ARG A 31 -7.20 8.31 10.86
C ARG A 31 -5.71 8.63 10.78
N LEU A 32 -4.86 7.60 10.88
CA LEU A 32 -3.41 7.78 10.80
C LEU A 32 -2.98 8.37 9.46
N GLY A 33 -3.61 7.93 8.37
CA GLY A 33 -3.31 8.48 7.05
C GLY A 33 -3.66 9.96 6.96
N LEU A 34 -4.80 10.34 7.51
CA LEU A 34 -5.23 11.74 7.52
C LEU A 34 -4.30 12.60 8.37
N GLU A 35 -3.87 12.09 9.53
CA GLU A 35 -2.93 12.80 10.41
C GLU A 35 -1.60 13.05 9.71
N ASP A 36 -1.17 12.12 8.87
CA ASP A 36 0.07 12.24 8.10
C ASP A 36 -0.12 12.93 6.75
N ASN A 37 -1.31 13.46 6.48
CA ASN A 37 -1.62 14.17 5.23
C ASN A 37 -1.48 13.29 3.98
N LEU A 38 -1.78 12.01 4.11
CA LEU A 38 -1.70 11.07 3.00
C LEU A 38 -3.01 11.04 2.21
N ASP A 39 -2.91 10.63 0.94
CA ASP A 39 -4.10 10.42 0.11
C ASP A 39 -4.73 9.07 0.46
N ILE A 40 -5.68 9.09 1.40
CA ILE A 40 -6.33 7.87 1.88
C ILE A 40 -7.19 7.19 0.83
N SER A 41 -7.45 7.86 -0.30
CA SER A 41 -8.26 7.26 -1.37
C SER A 41 -7.66 5.96 -1.91
N TRP A 42 -6.34 5.79 -1.73
CA TRP A 42 -5.68 4.57 -2.17
C TRP A 42 -6.08 3.35 -1.36
N TYR A 43 -6.53 3.53 -0.12
CA TYR A 43 -6.79 2.35 0.72
C TYR A 43 -8.08 2.42 1.55
N ALA A 44 -8.75 3.56 1.61
CA ALA A 44 -9.98 3.71 2.40
C ALA A 44 -11.15 3.04 1.68
N LYS A 45 -11.10 1.72 1.59
CA LYS A 45 -12.05 0.86 0.87
C LYS A 45 -12.34 -0.35 1.75
N LYS A 46 -13.62 -0.72 1.82
CA LYS A 46 -14.06 -1.82 2.69
C LYS A 46 -13.44 -3.17 2.34
N GLU A 47 -13.07 -3.37 1.07
CA GLU A 47 -12.47 -4.62 0.63
C GLU A 47 -11.03 -4.82 1.11
N PHE A 48 -10.40 -3.77 1.65
CA PHE A 48 -9.07 -3.89 2.24
C PHE A 48 -9.16 -4.13 3.73
N SER A 49 -8.57 -5.23 4.20
CA SER A 49 -8.41 -5.47 5.63
C SER A 49 -7.49 -4.39 6.22
N GLU A 50 -7.51 -4.24 7.54
CA GLU A 50 -6.61 -3.31 8.20
C GLU A 50 -5.14 -3.60 7.90
N TRP A 51 -4.79 -4.86 7.70
CA TRP A 51 -3.41 -5.25 7.36
C TRP A 51 -3.01 -4.79 5.96
N LYS A 52 -3.93 -4.90 4.99
CA LYS A 52 -3.70 -4.41 3.64
C LYS A 52 -3.64 -2.89 3.63
N MET A 53 -4.54 -2.23 4.37
CA MET A 53 -4.51 -0.78 4.52
C MET A 53 -3.18 -0.32 5.10
N LEU A 54 -2.65 -1.04 6.08
CA LEU A 54 -1.35 -0.73 6.69
C LEU A 54 -0.23 -0.76 5.65
N GLN A 55 -0.20 -1.78 4.79
CA GLN A 55 0.83 -1.88 3.76
C GLN A 55 0.78 -0.71 2.78
N ILE A 56 -0.43 -0.30 2.41
CA ILE A 56 -0.59 0.82 1.48
C ILE A 56 -0.23 2.14 2.17
N ARG A 57 -0.70 2.34 3.41
CA ARG A 57 -0.39 3.55 4.17
C ARG A 57 1.12 3.72 4.36
N GLU A 58 1.81 2.64 4.72
CA GLU A 58 3.26 2.68 4.87
C GLU A 58 3.95 3.06 3.56
N GLY A 59 3.48 2.52 2.45
CA GLY A 59 4.01 2.88 1.13
C GLY A 59 3.84 4.35 0.82
N LEU A 60 2.64 4.88 1.08
CA LEU A 60 2.35 6.30 0.87
C LEU A 60 3.26 7.18 1.74
N LYS A 61 3.47 6.79 2.99
CA LYS A 61 4.33 7.53 3.92
C LYS A 61 5.77 7.55 3.44
N LEU A 62 6.21 6.50 2.78
CA LEU A 62 7.56 6.41 2.23
C LEU A 62 7.68 7.05 0.84
N GLY A 63 6.59 7.58 0.30
CA GLY A 63 6.58 8.18 -1.03
C GLY A 63 6.67 7.18 -2.18
N LEU A 64 6.27 5.93 -1.94
CA LEU A 64 6.30 4.90 -2.97
C LEU A 64 5.09 5.00 -3.90
N ASP A 65 5.24 4.50 -5.12
CA ASP A 65 4.12 4.38 -6.05
C ASP A 65 3.28 3.15 -5.69
N VAL A 66 2.31 3.36 -4.80
CA VAL A 66 1.47 2.27 -4.29
C VAL A 66 0.52 1.71 -5.35
N SER A 67 0.39 2.38 -6.51
CA SER A 67 -0.46 1.88 -7.59
C SER A 67 -0.06 0.48 -8.03
N PHE A 68 1.19 0.10 -7.81
CA PHE A 68 1.66 -1.24 -8.16
C PHE A 68 1.04 -2.33 -7.30
N TYR A 69 0.59 -2.03 -6.08
CA TYR A 69 0.08 -3.07 -5.20
C TYR A 69 -1.21 -2.72 -4.45
N ALA A 70 -1.71 -1.49 -4.55
CA ALA A 70 -2.95 -1.09 -3.88
C ALA A 70 -4.15 -1.64 -4.64
N LYS A 71 -4.26 -2.96 -4.71
CA LYS A 71 -5.29 -3.68 -5.46
C LYS A 71 -5.80 -4.84 -4.62
N LYS A 72 -7.11 -5.06 -4.67
CA LYS A 72 -7.75 -6.10 -3.85
C LYS A 72 -7.29 -7.52 -4.20
N GLU A 73 -6.79 -7.73 -5.43
CA GLU A 73 -6.35 -9.04 -5.91
C GLU A 73 -5.11 -9.56 -5.20
N TYR A 74 -4.31 -8.66 -4.63
CA TYR A 74 -3.10 -9.06 -3.92
C TYR A 74 -3.41 -9.44 -2.48
N ASN A 75 -2.81 -10.52 -2.02
CA ASN A 75 -2.83 -10.83 -0.59
C ASN A 75 -1.73 -10.02 0.11
N ILE A 76 -1.72 -10.09 1.43
CA ILE A 76 -0.76 -9.35 2.27
C ILE A 76 0.69 -9.65 1.86
N ASN A 77 1.00 -10.92 1.66
CA ASN A 77 2.38 -11.32 1.36
C ASN A 77 2.83 -10.81 -0.01
N GLN A 78 1.92 -10.83 -0.99
CA GLN A 78 2.21 -10.28 -2.31
C GLN A 78 2.43 -8.77 -2.23
N MET A 79 1.58 -8.07 -1.49
CA MET A 79 1.73 -6.62 -1.29
C MET A 79 3.09 -6.29 -0.69
N ARG A 80 3.50 -7.06 0.29
CA ARG A 80 4.78 -6.84 0.98
C ARG A 80 5.96 -7.03 0.04
N GLU A 81 5.92 -8.05 -0.80
CA GLU A 81 7.01 -8.29 -1.76
C GLU A 81 7.13 -7.16 -2.77
N ILE A 82 6.00 -6.63 -3.24
CA ILE A 82 6.02 -5.49 -4.17
C ILE A 82 6.52 -4.25 -3.44
N LYS A 83 6.04 -4.00 -2.23
CA LYS A 83 6.48 -2.86 -1.43
C LYS A 83 7.99 -2.89 -1.18
N TYR A 84 8.53 -4.05 -0.82
CA TYR A 84 9.98 -4.20 -0.61
C TYR A 84 10.76 -3.87 -1.89
N GLY A 85 10.28 -4.33 -3.03
CA GLY A 85 10.91 -4.00 -4.31
C GLY A 85 10.92 -2.52 -4.60
N LEU A 86 9.81 -1.84 -4.29
CA LEU A 86 9.72 -0.39 -4.46
C LEU A 86 10.69 0.34 -3.53
N ILE A 87 10.78 -0.11 -2.26
CA ILE A 87 11.74 0.46 -1.30
C ILE A 87 13.16 0.33 -1.81
N GLU A 88 13.48 -0.79 -2.44
CA GLU A 88 14.81 -1.08 -2.95
C GLU A 88 15.07 -0.46 -4.32
N GLY A 89 14.08 0.24 -4.90
CA GLY A 89 14.23 0.87 -6.21
C GLY A 89 14.31 -0.11 -7.35
N LEU A 90 13.66 -1.27 -7.23
CA LEU A 90 13.66 -2.29 -8.25
C LEU A 90 12.51 -2.09 -9.23
N GLU A 91 12.64 -2.66 -10.43
CA GLU A 91 11.58 -2.62 -11.44
C GLU A 91 10.52 -3.67 -11.12
N VAL A 92 9.60 -3.31 -10.19
CA VAL A 92 8.62 -4.26 -9.68
C VAL A 92 7.61 -4.71 -10.73
N SER A 93 7.48 -3.98 -11.84
CA SER A 93 6.61 -4.38 -12.94
C SER A 93 6.94 -5.78 -13.46
N LYS A 94 8.15 -6.23 -13.23
CA LYS A 94 8.58 -7.57 -13.66
C LYS A 94 7.94 -8.69 -12.83
N TYR A 95 7.40 -8.38 -11.63
CA TYR A 95 6.77 -9.41 -10.83
C TYR A 95 5.45 -8.97 -10.18
N ALA A 96 5.01 -7.73 -10.37
CA ALA A 96 3.75 -7.25 -9.82
C ALA A 96 2.57 -7.85 -10.61
N ASN A 97 2.29 -9.11 -10.35
CA ASN A 97 1.27 -9.90 -11.02
C ASN A 97 0.59 -10.79 -9.99
N SER A 98 -0.72 -10.61 -9.80
CA SER A 98 -1.48 -11.32 -8.77
C SER A 98 -1.48 -12.84 -8.94
N LYS A 99 -1.15 -13.33 -10.13
CA LYS A 99 -1.06 -14.77 -10.42
C LYS A 99 0.22 -15.41 -9.89
N LEU A 100 1.23 -14.59 -9.55
CA LEU A 100 2.47 -15.10 -8.98
C LEU A 100 2.31 -15.24 -7.47
N THR A 101 2.80 -16.38 -6.92
CA THR A 101 2.84 -16.54 -5.47
C THR A 101 3.85 -15.54 -4.89
N TYR A 102 3.68 -15.20 -3.62
CA TYR A 102 4.64 -14.31 -2.98
C TYR A 102 6.05 -14.89 -2.97
N ARG A 103 6.17 -16.22 -2.92
CA ARG A 103 7.48 -16.89 -2.95
C ARG A 103 8.15 -16.72 -4.30
N LYS A 104 7.38 -16.80 -5.39
CA LYS A 104 7.89 -16.54 -6.72
C LYS A 104 8.28 -15.08 -6.89
N MET A 105 7.46 -14.18 -6.35
CA MET A 105 7.78 -12.75 -6.31
C MET A 105 9.08 -12.49 -5.59
N ALA A 106 9.26 -13.12 -4.43
CA ALA A 106 10.48 -12.97 -3.63
C ALA A 106 11.71 -13.44 -4.41
N LYS A 107 11.57 -14.53 -5.15
CA LYS A 107 12.67 -15.05 -5.98
C LYS A 107 13.05 -14.05 -7.06
N ILE A 108 12.06 -13.50 -7.75
CA ILE A 108 12.30 -12.51 -8.81
C ILE A 108 12.90 -11.24 -8.20
N ARG A 109 12.39 -10.79 -7.05
CA ARG A 109 12.94 -9.61 -6.38
C ARG A 109 14.42 -9.82 -6.07
N LYS A 110 14.78 -11.00 -5.57
CA LYS A 110 16.18 -11.32 -5.27
C LYS A 110 17.05 -11.29 -6.52
N GLU A 111 16.54 -11.81 -7.62
CA GLU A 111 17.25 -11.77 -8.91
C GLU A 111 17.49 -10.32 -9.35
N LEU A 112 16.47 -9.47 -9.20
CA LEU A 112 16.59 -8.05 -9.54
C LEU A 112 17.57 -7.33 -8.63
N GLN A 113 17.61 -7.68 -7.34
CA GLN A 113 18.61 -7.16 -6.41
C GLN A 113 20.02 -7.50 -6.87
N ASN A 114 20.23 -8.75 -7.27
CA ASN A 114 21.53 -9.23 -7.73
C ASN A 114 21.97 -8.50 -9.00
N GLU A 115 21.05 -8.29 -9.93
CA GLU A 115 21.35 -7.53 -11.15
C GLU A 115 21.74 -6.10 -10.83
N LYS A 116 20.99 -5.45 -9.94
CA LYS A 116 21.28 -4.08 -9.53
C LYS A 116 22.65 -3.97 -8.86
N GLN A 117 23.00 -4.95 -8.04
CA GLN A 117 24.28 -4.99 -7.36
C GLN A 117 25.43 -5.17 -8.37
N ARG A 118 25.26 -6.05 -9.35
CA ARG A 118 26.27 -6.26 -10.41
C ARG A 118 26.48 -4.98 -11.20
N ASN A 119 25.40 -4.28 -11.54
CA ASN A 119 25.49 -3.03 -12.31
C ASN A 119 26.19 -1.94 -11.51
N LYS A 120 26.02 -1.94 -10.18
CA LYS A 120 26.69 -0.98 -9.30
C LYS A 120 28.20 -1.18 -9.24
N CYS A 121 28.64 -2.42 -9.40
CA CYS A 121 30.07 -2.76 -9.30
C CYS A 121 30.85 -2.49 -10.58
N ARG A 122 30.16 -2.05 -11.62
CA ARG A 122 30.82 -1.64 -12.87
C ARG A 122 31.19 -0.15 -12.77
#